data_4852e801da26e16efd9b4f943b804f8c
#
_entry.id   4852e801da26e16efd9b4f943b804f8c
#
_cell.length_a   1.000
_cell.length_b   1.000
_cell.length_c   1.000
_cell.angle_alpha   90.00
_cell.angle_beta   90.00
_cell.angle_gamma   90.00
#
_symmetry.space_group_name_H-M   'P 1'
#
loop_
_entity.id
_entity.type
_entity.pdbx_description
1 polymer ?
#
loop_
_entity_poly.entity_id
_entity_poly.type
_entity_poly.pdbx_seq_one_letter_code
_entity_poly.pdbx_strand_id
1 'polypeptide(L)'
;MSDTVRLGIAGLGTVGAALVHIVQRKANQMIAGSDTQLSITAVSARSRDKDRGFSTDGMTWFDDPVALAQSDEVDLFVELIGGDEGPARDSVVAALKAGKSVVTANKALLAKHGVELAELAEANNVSLNYEAAVAGGIPIIKTMRESLAGNNIRRVFGIMNGTCNYILTRMETDEISFEDCLADAQKLGYAEADPTFDIGGHDTAHKLSILTSLAFSSQVSFDTIYLEGIQKITLEDIKAADKLGYRIKLLGVAQITDSGIEQRVHPAMVPATSAIAQIDGVTNAVTVETDLLGSIMLSGPGAGGDATASAVAGDIADIARGIALPVFGKPASSLQPYKRAGMRRHEGCLLYTSPSPRDLSTSRMPSSA
;
A
#
# COMPACT_ATOMS: atom_id res chain seq x y z
N MET A 1 -1.10 20.38 32.24
CA MET A 1 -0.35 19.10 32.20
C MET A 1 -0.30 18.72 30.73
N SER A 2 0.85 18.41 30.18
CA SER A 2 0.90 17.95 28.80
C SER A 2 0.21 16.57 28.73
N ASP A 3 -0.74 16.42 27.81
CA ASP A 3 -1.39 15.12 27.58
C ASP A 3 -0.38 14.18 26.93
N THR A 4 -0.12 13.03 27.54
CA THR A 4 0.75 12.01 26.96
C THR A 4 -0.11 11.00 26.20
N VAL A 5 0.15 10.82 24.91
CA VAL A 5 -0.43 9.73 24.11
C VAL A 5 0.44 8.49 24.29
N ARG A 6 -0.13 7.45 24.89
CA ARG A 6 0.53 6.18 25.20
C ARG A 6 0.33 5.19 24.06
N LEU A 7 1.44 4.78 23.44
CA LEU A 7 1.45 3.91 22.30
C LEU A 7 1.55 2.44 22.73
N GLY A 8 0.66 1.59 22.20
CA GLY A 8 0.76 0.14 22.26
C GLY A 8 1.14 -0.42 20.89
N ILE A 9 2.29 -1.09 20.76
CA ILE A 9 2.77 -1.60 19.47
C ILE A 9 2.65 -3.14 19.44
N ALA A 10 1.84 -3.64 18.53
CA ALA A 10 1.69 -5.06 18.24
C ALA A 10 2.48 -5.42 16.96
N GLY A 11 3.51 -6.23 17.11
CA GLY A 11 4.44 -6.58 16.04
C GLY A 11 5.75 -5.79 16.10
N LEU A 12 6.80 -6.45 16.60
CA LEU A 12 8.16 -5.92 16.71
C LEU A 12 9.10 -6.56 15.67
N GLY A 13 8.61 -6.71 14.43
CA GLY A 13 9.40 -7.11 13.28
C GLY A 13 10.24 -5.92 12.76
N THR A 14 10.67 -5.99 11.50
CA THR A 14 11.49 -4.94 10.86
C THR A 14 10.87 -3.54 10.98
N VAL A 15 9.57 -3.41 10.69
CA VAL A 15 8.87 -2.12 10.75
C VAL A 15 8.66 -1.67 12.20
N GLY A 16 8.23 -2.59 13.09
CA GLY A 16 8.01 -2.26 14.49
C GLY A 16 9.28 -1.84 15.22
N ALA A 17 10.41 -2.50 14.96
CA ALA A 17 11.70 -2.10 15.50
C ALA A 17 12.13 -0.69 15.01
N ALA A 18 11.99 -0.43 13.71
CA ALA A 18 12.26 0.89 13.14
C ALA A 18 11.36 1.96 13.76
N LEU A 19 10.07 1.68 13.97
CA LEU A 19 9.14 2.60 14.61
C LEU A 19 9.55 2.94 16.05
N VAL A 20 9.94 1.92 16.85
CA VAL A 20 10.45 2.13 18.22
C VAL A 20 11.63 3.09 18.19
N HIS A 21 12.61 2.88 17.30
CA HIS A 21 13.75 3.78 17.14
C HIS A 21 13.35 5.21 16.73
N ILE A 22 12.37 5.36 15.82
CA ILE A 22 11.88 6.68 15.42
C ILE A 22 11.24 7.39 16.60
N VAL A 23 10.34 6.74 17.33
CA VAL A 23 9.66 7.35 18.49
C VAL A 23 10.65 7.71 19.58
N GLN A 24 11.58 6.81 19.96
CA GLN A 24 12.59 7.09 20.99
C GLN A 24 13.48 8.27 20.63
N ARG A 25 13.81 8.48 19.37
CA ARG A 25 14.73 9.54 18.92
C ARG A 25 14.04 10.85 18.56
N LYS A 26 12.80 10.78 18.05
CA LYS A 26 12.14 11.91 17.37
C LYS A 26 10.73 12.22 17.89
N ALA A 27 10.28 11.64 19.01
CA ALA A 27 8.92 11.88 19.54
C ALA A 27 8.58 13.38 19.58
N ASN A 28 9.44 14.21 20.16
CA ASN A 28 9.21 15.66 20.24
C ASN A 28 9.17 16.34 18.86
N GLN A 29 9.93 15.86 17.89
CA GLN A 29 9.90 16.39 16.52
C GLN A 29 8.61 15.98 15.79
N MET A 30 8.12 14.75 16.00
CA MET A 30 6.89 14.24 15.37
C MET A 30 5.68 15.10 15.73
N ILE A 31 5.64 15.63 16.96
CA ILE A 31 4.52 16.43 17.49
C ILE A 31 4.92 17.88 17.75
N ALA A 32 5.96 18.38 17.08
CA ALA A 32 6.41 19.75 17.27
C ALA A 32 5.25 20.75 17.04
N GLY A 33 5.12 21.70 17.99
CA GLY A 33 4.01 22.66 18.01
C GLY A 33 2.73 22.17 18.70
N SER A 34 2.75 20.98 19.32
CA SER A 34 1.71 20.45 20.20
C SER A 34 2.22 20.38 21.63
N ASP A 35 1.33 20.55 22.61
CA ASP A 35 1.62 20.31 24.03
C ASP A 35 1.58 18.82 24.41
N THR A 36 1.28 17.95 23.45
CA THR A 36 1.19 16.49 23.59
C THR A 36 2.59 15.87 23.71
N GLN A 37 2.72 14.75 24.40
CA GLN A 37 3.92 13.91 24.41
C GLN A 37 3.59 12.53 23.85
N LEU A 38 4.57 11.85 23.25
CA LEU A 38 4.44 10.47 22.79
C LEU A 38 5.32 9.55 23.65
N SER A 39 4.76 8.44 24.12
CA SER A 39 5.48 7.42 24.86
C SER A 39 5.04 6.01 24.44
N ILE A 40 5.98 5.10 24.21
CA ILE A 40 5.68 3.68 24.02
C ILE A 40 5.58 3.06 25.42
N THR A 41 4.37 2.69 25.82
CA THR A 41 4.10 2.13 27.15
C THR A 41 3.96 0.62 27.14
N ALA A 42 3.55 0.04 26.02
CA ALA A 42 3.26 -1.37 25.93
C ALA A 42 3.59 -1.96 24.54
N VAL A 43 4.00 -3.22 24.51
CA VAL A 43 4.38 -3.92 23.29
C VAL A 43 3.91 -5.37 23.30
N SER A 44 3.70 -5.93 22.10
CA SER A 44 3.41 -7.36 21.90
C SER A 44 4.19 -7.90 20.71
N ALA A 45 4.82 -9.06 20.87
CA ALA A 45 5.45 -9.80 19.77
C ALA A 45 5.60 -11.28 20.14
N ARG A 46 5.80 -12.14 19.12
CA ARG A 46 5.90 -13.62 19.31
C ARG A 46 7.04 -14.07 20.22
N SER A 47 8.18 -13.38 20.21
CA SER A 47 9.39 -13.80 20.94
C SER A 47 9.89 -12.66 21.80
N ARG A 48 9.81 -12.81 23.11
CA ARG A 48 10.26 -11.78 24.07
C ARG A 48 11.77 -11.58 24.03
N ASP A 49 12.52 -12.67 23.96
CA ASP A 49 13.99 -12.66 24.09
C ASP A 49 14.74 -12.37 22.79
N LYS A 50 14.03 -12.10 21.68
CA LYS A 50 14.67 -11.74 20.42
C LYS A 50 15.33 -10.38 20.53
N ASP A 51 16.63 -10.29 20.25
CA ASP A 51 17.33 -9.02 20.11
C ASP A 51 16.77 -8.22 18.92
N ARG A 52 16.37 -6.99 19.17
CA ARG A 52 15.80 -6.06 18.18
C ARG A 52 16.57 -4.76 18.06
N GLY A 53 17.74 -4.68 18.73
CA GLY A 53 18.58 -3.49 18.75
C GLY A 53 18.06 -2.35 19.65
N PHE A 54 17.05 -2.63 20.50
CA PHE A 54 16.55 -1.69 21.51
C PHE A 54 16.08 -2.43 22.76
N SER A 55 16.09 -1.72 23.94
CA SER A 55 15.53 -2.25 25.16
C SER A 55 14.02 -2.04 25.22
N THR A 56 13.31 -3.00 25.77
CA THR A 56 11.90 -2.90 26.17
C THR A 56 11.71 -2.55 27.65
N ASP A 57 12.79 -2.18 28.34
CA ASP A 57 12.71 -1.74 29.73
C ASP A 57 11.78 -0.54 29.89
N GLY A 58 10.89 -0.64 30.86
CA GLY A 58 9.86 0.39 31.07
C GLY A 58 8.62 0.27 30.19
N MET A 59 8.57 -0.74 29.31
CA MET A 59 7.39 -1.09 28.51
C MET A 59 6.73 -2.35 29.08
N THR A 60 5.42 -2.36 29.20
CA THR A 60 4.66 -3.56 29.55
C THR A 60 4.64 -4.53 28.37
N TRP A 61 5.04 -5.76 28.60
CA TRP A 61 5.01 -6.81 27.57
C TRP A 61 3.70 -7.59 27.65
N PHE A 62 3.00 -7.68 26.50
CA PHE A 62 1.81 -8.52 26.35
C PHE A 62 2.11 -9.67 25.39
N ASP A 63 1.80 -10.90 25.79
CA ASP A 63 1.90 -12.08 24.92
C ASP A 63 0.75 -12.15 23.92
N ASP A 64 -0.41 -11.55 24.27
CA ASP A 64 -1.59 -11.46 23.44
C ASP A 64 -1.80 -10.00 22.95
N PRO A 65 -1.78 -9.75 21.63
CA PRO A 65 -2.02 -8.41 21.09
C PRO A 65 -3.47 -7.92 21.33
N VAL A 66 -4.43 -8.80 21.55
CA VAL A 66 -5.81 -8.40 21.91
C VAL A 66 -5.84 -7.82 23.32
N ALA A 67 -5.12 -8.45 24.27
CA ALA A 67 -4.99 -7.91 25.62
C ALA A 67 -4.25 -6.55 25.62
N LEU A 68 -3.21 -6.39 24.79
CA LEU A 68 -2.54 -5.10 24.59
C LEU A 68 -3.53 -4.05 24.09
N ALA A 69 -4.32 -4.38 23.05
CA ALA A 69 -5.30 -3.49 22.45
C ALA A 69 -6.37 -2.99 23.44
N GLN A 70 -6.73 -3.82 24.42
CA GLN A 70 -7.73 -3.50 25.44
C GLN A 70 -7.15 -2.83 26.71
N SER A 71 -5.81 -2.83 26.87
CA SER A 71 -5.15 -2.34 28.09
C SER A 71 -5.36 -0.84 28.33
N ASP A 72 -5.66 -0.45 29.55
CA ASP A 72 -5.74 0.95 29.97
C ASP A 72 -4.40 1.70 29.94
N GLU A 73 -3.31 0.99 29.67
CA GLU A 73 -1.96 1.59 29.48
C GLU A 73 -1.75 2.15 28.08
N VAL A 74 -2.72 1.97 27.15
CA VAL A 74 -2.61 2.31 25.73
C VAL A 74 -3.75 3.23 25.33
N ASP A 75 -3.41 4.35 24.71
CA ASP A 75 -4.37 5.31 24.12
C ASP A 75 -4.46 5.14 22.59
N LEU A 76 -3.35 4.80 21.94
CA LEU A 76 -3.24 4.57 20.51
C LEU A 76 -2.60 3.21 20.24
N PHE A 77 -3.30 2.38 19.47
CA PHE A 77 -2.86 1.04 19.12
C PHE A 77 -2.22 1.03 17.72
N VAL A 78 -1.03 0.41 17.61
CA VAL A 78 -0.30 0.28 16.35
C VAL A 78 -0.18 -1.19 15.98
N GLU A 79 -0.82 -1.59 14.87
CA GLU A 79 -0.82 -2.97 14.35
C GLU A 79 0.25 -3.11 13.24
N LEU A 80 1.25 -3.97 13.50
CA LEU A 80 2.34 -4.31 12.58
C LEU A 80 2.60 -5.83 12.55
N ILE A 81 1.55 -6.63 12.78
CA ILE A 81 1.62 -8.09 12.82
C ILE A 81 1.55 -8.66 11.39
N GLY A 82 0.62 -8.16 10.59
CA GLY A 82 0.31 -8.66 9.26
C GLY A 82 -0.67 -9.85 9.27
N GLY A 83 -1.18 -10.20 8.08
CA GLY A 83 -2.26 -11.17 7.89
C GLY A 83 -3.64 -10.51 7.93
N ASP A 84 -4.63 -11.15 7.35
CA ASP A 84 -5.98 -10.60 7.21
C ASP A 84 -6.98 -11.13 8.25
N GLU A 85 -6.58 -12.13 9.03
CA GLU A 85 -7.39 -12.79 10.07
C GLU A 85 -6.58 -13.01 11.35
N GLY A 86 -7.25 -13.54 12.37
CA GLY A 86 -6.64 -13.91 13.65
C GLY A 86 -6.08 -12.71 14.41
N PRO A 87 -4.89 -12.83 15.04
CA PRO A 87 -4.40 -11.84 16.00
C PRO A 87 -4.33 -10.41 15.45
N ALA A 88 -4.06 -10.23 14.15
CA ALA A 88 -4.02 -8.91 13.52
C ALA A 88 -5.42 -8.28 13.49
N ARG A 89 -6.40 -8.98 12.92
CA ARG A 89 -7.79 -8.51 12.85
C ARG A 89 -8.40 -8.36 14.24
N ASP A 90 -8.24 -9.38 15.09
CA ASP A 90 -8.86 -9.44 16.41
C ASP A 90 -8.38 -8.28 17.29
N SER A 91 -7.09 -7.94 17.27
CA SER A 91 -6.54 -6.84 18.05
C SER A 91 -6.97 -5.47 17.53
N VAL A 92 -7.06 -5.27 16.20
CA VAL A 92 -7.57 -4.01 15.62
C VAL A 92 -9.04 -3.81 16.00
N VAL A 93 -9.87 -4.85 15.86
CA VAL A 93 -11.29 -4.81 16.26
C VAL A 93 -11.43 -4.52 17.76
N ALA A 94 -10.60 -5.15 18.60
CA ALA A 94 -10.60 -4.94 20.04
C ALA A 94 -10.22 -3.50 20.41
N ALA A 95 -9.18 -2.92 19.77
CA ALA A 95 -8.78 -1.54 19.99
C ALA A 95 -9.89 -0.54 19.62
N LEU A 96 -10.47 -0.69 18.42
CA LEU A 96 -11.54 0.18 17.95
C LEU A 96 -12.78 0.11 18.88
N LYS A 97 -13.18 -1.10 19.31
CA LYS A 97 -14.28 -1.28 20.27
C LYS A 97 -13.98 -0.72 21.66
N ALA A 98 -12.72 -0.67 22.05
CA ALA A 98 -12.27 -0.06 23.30
C ALA A 98 -12.15 1.49 23.18
N GLY A 99 -12.58 2.08 22.08
CA GLY A 99 -12.52 3.53 21.87
C GLY A 99 -11.09 4.05 21.63
N LYS A 100 -10.19 3.22 21.09
CA LYS A 100 -8.81 3.59 20.80
C LYS A 100 -8.58 3.79 19.30
N SER A 101 -7.89 4.85 18.95
CA SER A 101 -7.42 5.03 17.58
C SER A 101 -6.40 3.97 17.19
N VAL A 102 -6.37 3.63 15.90
CA VAL A 102 -5.52 2.58 15.35
C VAL A 102 -4.68 3.12 14.20
N VAL A 103 -3.41 2.73 14.17
CA VAL A 103 -2.54 2.87 13.00
C VAL A 103 -2.12 1.48 12.53
N THR A 104 -2.26 1.18 11.25
CA THR A 104 -1.89 -0.14 10.69
C THR A 104 -1.12 -0.02 9.38
N ALA A 105 -0.17 -0.93 9.14
CA ALA A 105 0.51 -1.12 7.86
C ALA A 105 -0.07 -2.32 7.07
N ASN A 106 -1.19 -2.89 7.51
CA ASN A 106 -1.69 -4.18 7.06
C ASN A 106 -2.65 -4.05 5.86
N LYS A 107 -2.08 -4.09 4.67
CA LYS A 107 -2.84 -4.02 3.42
C LYS A 107 -3.83 -5.17 3.23
N ALA A 108 -3.49 -6.38 3.69
CA ALA A 108 -4.36 -7.55 3.54
C ALA A 108 -5.63 -7.42 4.39
N LEU A 109 -5.47 -6.96 5.63
CA LEU A 109 -6.57 -6.65 6.53
C LEU A 109 -7.52 -5.61 5.94
N LEU A 110 -6.97 -4.52 5.40
CA LEU A 110 -7.77 -3.44 4.81
C LEU A 110 -8.43 -3.84 3.49
N ALA A 111 -7.76 -4.64 2.64
CA ALA A 111 -8.33 -5.13 1.40
C ALA A 111 -9.55 -6.02 1.63
N LYS A 112 -9.60 -6.76 2.74
CA LYS A 112 -10.66 -7.71 3.09
C LYS A 112 -11.71 -7.12 4.03
N HIS A 113 -11.29 -6.39 5.05
CA HIS A 113 -12.14 -5.92 6.14
C HIS A 113 -12.19 -4.39 6.27
N GLY A 114 -11.58 -3.64 5.33
CA GLY A 114 -11.40 -2.20 5.46
C GLY A 114 -12.70 -1.42 5.70
N VAL A 115 -13.79 -1.79 5.02
CA VAL A 115 -15.09 -1.13 5.21
C VAL A 115 -15.67 -1.41 6.59
N GLU A 116 -15.69 -2.66 7.04
CA GLU A 116 -16.13 -3.06 8.38
C GLU A 116 -15.35 -2.30 9.48
N LEU A 117 -14.01 -2.23 9.32
CA LEU A 117 -13.14 -1.54 10.27
C LEU A 117 -13.36 -0.03 10.26
N ALA A 118 -13.65 0.56 9.09
CA ALA A 118 -13.98 1.97 8.97
C ALA A 118 -15.31 2.30 9.67
N GLU A 119 -16.34 1.49 9.45
CA GLU A 119 -17.64 1.63 10.16
C GLU A 119 -17.45 1.51 11.67
N LEU A 120 -16.62 0.58 12.11
CA LEU A 120 -16.35 0.38 13.55
C LEU A 120 -15.59 1.56 14.15
N ALA A 121 -14.61 2.12 13.44
CA ALA A 121 -13.87 3.30 13.88
C ALA A 121 -14.79 4.53 14.00
N GLU A 122 -15.61 4.76 12.98
CA GLU A 122 -16.58 5.86 12.96
C GLU A 122 -17.64 5.73 14.07
N ALA A 123 -18.17 4.52 14.29
CA ALA A 123 -19.14 4.26 15.36
C ALA A 123 -18.60 4.52 16.76
N ASN A 124 -17.29 4.38 16.97
CA ASN A 124 -16.62 4.64 18.24
C ASN A 124 -15.92 6.02 18.30
N ASN A 125 -16.05 6.87 17.26
CA ASN A 125 -15.44 8.19 17.15
C ASN A 125 -13.91 8.16 17.33
N VAL A 126 -13.24 7.17 16.75
CA VAL A 126 -11.80 7.00 16.75
C VAL A 126 -11.24 6.95 15.32
N SER A 127 -9.94 7.20 15.16
CA SER A 127 -9.27 7.18 13.87
C SER A 127 -8.74 5.79 13.54
N LEU A 128 -8.79 5.44 12.26
CA LEU A 128 -8.06 4.31 11.67
C LEU A 128 -7.20 4.85 10.53
N ASN A 129 -5.90 4.97 10.75
CA ASN A 129 -4.94 5.48 9.78
C ASN A 129 -4.06 4.36 9.24
N TYR A 130 -3.67 4.44 7.96
CA TYR A 130 -3.03 3.32 7.28
C TYR A 130 -2.11 3.74 6.11
N GLU A 131 -1.46 4.91 6.19
CA GLU A 131 -0.53 5.37 5.14
C GLU A 131 0.48 4.29 4.74
N ALA A 132 1.02 3.60 5.73
CA ALA A 132 2.02 2.56 5.55
C ALA A 132 1.51 1.30 4.83
N ALA A 133 0.21 1.09 4.72
CA ALA A 133 -0.38 -0.08 4.07
C ALA A 133 -0.25 -0.04 2.54
N VAL A 134 -0.09 1.15 1.95
CA VAL A 134 0.02 1.32 0.50
C VAL A 134 1.29 2.08 0.14
N ALA A 135 2.14 1.43 -0.66
CA ALA A 135 3.39 2.02 -1.17
C ALA A 135 4.38 2.49 -0.08
N GLY A 136 4.35 1.88 1.10
CA GLY A 136 5.35 2.02 2.17
C GLY A 136 5.56 3.47 2.61
N GLY A 137 6.71 4.06 2.24
CA GLY A 137 7.05 5.43 2.62
C GLY A 137 6.47 6.53 1.73
N ILE A 138 5.73 6.19 0.66
CA ILE A 138 5.12 7.18 -0.24
C ILE A 138 3.81 7.68 0.36
N PRO A 139 3.63 8.99 0.63
CA PRO A 139 2.44 9.54 1.29
C PRO A 139 1.24 9.64 0.33
N ILE A 140 0.80 8.52 -0.22
CA ILE A 140 -0.25 8.47 -1.23
C ILE A 140 -1.66 8.57 -0.65
N ILE A 141 -1.90 7.94 0.51
CA ILE A 141 -3.22 7.95 1.16
C ILE A 141 -3.58 9.39 1.59
N LYS A 142 -2.67 10.08 2.28
CA LYS A 142 -2.86 11.49 2.68
C LYS A 142 -3.00 12.40 1.48
N THR A 143 -2.17 12.20 0.44
CA THR A 143 -2.28 12.98 -0.80
C THR A 143 -3.68 12.87 -1.40
N MET A 144 -4.20 11.66 -1.55
CA MET A 144 -5.52 11.43 -2.14
C MET A 144 -6.65 11.89 -1.23
N ARG A 145 -6.56 11.63 0.08
CA ARG A 145 -7.60 11.93 1.05
C ARG A 145 -7.70 13.41 1.41
N GLU A 146 -6.58 14.10 1.45
CA GLU A 146 -6.46 15.47 1.97
C GLU A 146 -6.10 16.46 0.86
N SER A 147 -4.94 16.31 0.23
CA SER A 147 -4.44 17.30 -0.73
C SER A 147 -5.26 17.36 -2.02
N LEU A 148 -5.86 16.24 -2.43
CA LEU A 148 -6.68 16.15 -3.63
C LEU A 148 -8.19 16.23 -3.35
N ALA A 149 -8.62 16.58 -2.14
CA ALA A 149 -10.03 16.62 -1.75
C ALA A 149 -10.92 17.53 -2.65
N GLY A 150 -10.34 18.54 -3.27
CA GLY A 150 -11.03 19.42 -4.22
C GLY A 150 -11.09 18.89 -5.67
N ASN A 151 -10.55 17.72 -5.96
CA ASN A 151 -10.46 17.13 -7.28
C ASN A 151 -11.32 15.89 -7.44
N ASN A 152 -11.80 15.64 -8.66
CA ASN A 152 -12.35 14.33 -9.00
C ASN A 152 -11.23 13.47 -9.59
N ILE A 153 -10.90 12.38 -8.91
CA ILE A 153 -9.92 11.43 -9.40
C ILE A 153 -10.57 10.59 -10.51
N ARG A 154 -9.91 10.50 -11.66
CA ARG A 154 -10.37 9.74 -12.83
C ARG A 154 -9.66 8.41 -12.95
N ARG A 155 -8.38 8.38 -12.58
CA ARG A 155 -7.53 7.21 -12.71
C ARG A 155 -6.43 7.22 -11.65
N VAL A 156 -6.10 6.04 -11.13
CA VAL A 156 -4.93 5.78 -10.30
C VAL A 156 -4.17 4.61 -10.90
N PHE A 157 -2.88 4.76 -11.09
CA PHE A 157 -2.05 3.67 -11.56
C PHE A 157 -0.64 3.78 -11.01
N GLY A 158 0.09 2.67 -10.97
CA GLY A 158 1.45 2.75 -10.46
C GLY A 158 2.18 1.42 -10.41
N ILE A 159 3.47 1.54 -10.14
CA ILE A 159 4.38 0.46 -9.77
C ILE A 159 4.32 0.34 -8.24
N MET A 160 3.65 -0.69 -7.74
CA MET A 160 3.37 -0.84 -6.31
C MET A 160 4.06 -2.06 -5.69
N ASN A 161 4.88 -2.79 -6.48
CA ASN A 161 5.67 -3.91 -6.02
C ASN A 161 7.13 -3.75 -6.47
N GLY A 162 8.03 -3.59 -5.50
CA GLY A 162 9.45 -3.36 -5.75
C GLY A 162 10.17 -4.59 -6.30
N THR A 163 9.79 -5.80 -5.88
CA THR A 163 10.36 -7.06 -6.36
C THR A 163 10.13 -7.24 -7.87
N CYS A 164 8.89 -7.06 -8.31
CA CYS A 164 8.55 -7.14 -9.73
C CYS A 164 9.27 -6.07 -10.55
N ASN A 165 9.32 -4.83 -10.06
CA ASN A 165 10.00 -3.76 -10.77
C ASN A 165 11.50 -4.01 -10.85
N TYR A 166 12.13 -4.53 -9.79
CA TYR A 166 13.55 -4.93 -9.78
C TYR A 166 13.83 -6.00 -10.83
N ILE A 167 13.02 -7.07 -10.87
CA ILE A 167 13.18 -8.17 -11.83
C ILE A 167 13.08 -7.64 -13.26
N LEU A 168 12.01 -6.91 -13.60
CA LEU A 168 11.80 -6.35 -14.93
C LEU A 168 12.91 -5.37 -15.32
N THR A 169 13.40 -4.54 -14.38
CA THR A 169 14.53 -3.63 -14.62
C THR A 169 15.80 -4.40 -14.95
N ARG A 170 16.14 -5.45 -14.17
CA ARG A 170 17.33 -6.27 -14.38
C ARG A 170 17.29 -7.06 -15.69
N MET A 171 16.12 -7.63 -16.04
CA MET A 171 15.92 -8.27 -17.34
C MET A 171 16.21 -7.31 -18.50
N GLU A 172 15.81 -6.05 -18.37
CA GLU A 172 16.03 -5.02 -19.39
C GLU A 172 17.49 -4.54 -19.43
N THR A 173 18.07 -4.17 -18.28
CA THR A 173 19.38 -3.52 -18.23
C THR A 173 20.54 -4.49 -18.41
N ASP A 174 20.42 -5.70 -17.86
CA ASP A 174 21.50 -6.69 -17.82
C ASP A 174 21.31 -7.80 -18.86
N GLU A 175 20.18 -7.79 -19.57
CA GLU A 175 19.79 -8.78 -20.59
C GLU A 175 19.82 -10.23 -20.09
N ILE A 176 19.44 -10.46 -18.82
CA ILE A 176 19.43 -11.78 -18.17
C ILE A 176 18.00 -12.33 -18.03
N SER A 177 17.89 -13.64 -17.80
CA SER A 177 16.59 -14.32 -17.71
C SER A 177 15.77 -13.90 -16.49
N PHE A 178 14.46 -14.17 -16.53
CA PHE A 178 13.58 -13.97 -15.38
C PHE A 178 14.03 -14.80 -14.16
N GLU A 179 14.45 -16.04 -14.39
CA GLU A 179 14.88 -16.98 -13.37
C GLU A 179 16.15 -16.50 -12.66
N ASP A 180 17.12 -15.97 -13.40
CA ASP A 180 18.36 -15.42 -12.84
C ASP A 180 18.07 -14.15 -12.04
N CYS A 181 17.21 -13.25 -12.55
CA CYS A 181 16.80 -12.05 -11.82
C CYS A 181 16.07 -12.38 -10.53
N LEU A 182 15.18 -13.39 -10.55
CA LEU A 182 14.46 -13.84 -9.35
C LEU A 182 15.42 -14.44 -8.31
N ALA A 183 16.36 -15.28 -8.75
CA ALA A 183 17.37 -15.85 -7.85
C ALA A 183 18.24 -14.76 -7.19
N ASP A 184 18.60 -13.71 -7.93
CA ASP A 184 19.32 -12.57 -7.37
C ASP A 184 18.46 -11.74 -6.41
N ALA A 185 17.18 -11.53 -6.73
CA ALA A 185 16.24 -10.85 -5.83
C ALA A 185 16.11 -11.61 -4.50
N GLN A 186 16.05 -12.94 -4.53
CA GLN A 186 16.01 -13.77 -3.33
C GLN A 186 17.30 -13.68 -2.51
N LYS A 187 18.49 -13.71 -3.14
CA LYS A 187 19.77 -13.53 -2.46
C LYS A 187 19.91 -12.17 -1.78
N LEU A 188 19.35 -11.12 -2.39
CA LEU A 188 19.36 -9.77 -1.86
C LEU A 188 18.25 -9.52 -0.82
N GLY A 189 17.36 -10.49 -0.59
CA GLY A 189 16.25 -10.36 0.34
C GLY A 189 15.08 -9.50 -0.16
N TYR A 190 15.01 -9.23 -1.48
CA TYR A 190 13.87 -8.54 -2.09
C TYR A 190 12.72 -9.48 -2.38
N ALA A 191 12.98 -10.77 -2.58
CA ALA A 191 11.97 -11.82 -2.75
C ALA A 191 12.14 -12.90 -1.67
N GLU A 192 11.01 -13.42 -1.19
CA GLU A 192 10.98 -14.57 -0.29
C GLU A 192 11.21 -15.89 -1.06
N ALA A 193 11.38 -17.01 -0.33
CA ALA A 193 11.53 -18.33 -0.93
C ALA A 193 10.33 -18.71 -1.81
N ASP A 194 9.11 -18.38 -1.36
CA ASP A 194 7.91 -18.43 -2.22
C ASP A 194 7.55 -16.99 -2.66
N PRO A 195 7.94 -16.58 -3.87
CA PRO A 195 7.71 -15.24 -4.36
C PRO A 195 6.32 -15.05 -5.01
N THR A 196 5.46 -16.08 -5.02
CA THR A 196 4.20 -16.13 -5.79
C THR A 196 3.30 -14.93 -5.49
N PHE A 197 3.26 -14.47 -4.24
CA PHE A 197 2.45 -13.34 -3.83
C PHE A 197 2.89 -12.03 -4.52
N ASP A 198 4.19 -11.83 -4.69
CA ASP A 198 4.75 -10.66 -5.36
C ASP A 198 4.65 -10.81 -6.89
N ILE A 199 5.32 -11.84 -7.44
CA ILE A 199 5.44 -12.00 -8.90
C ILE A 199 4.10 -12.31 -9.59
N GLY A 200 3.13 -12.85 -8.85
CA GLY A 200 1.75 -13.04 -9.29
C GLY A 200 0.91 -11.75 -9.28
N GLY A 201 1.41 -10.67 -8.66
CA GLY A 201 0.73 -9.38 -8.60
C GLY A 201 -0.27 -9.21 -7.45
N HIS A 202 -0.38 -10.18 -6.53
CA HIS A 202 -1.34 -10.14 -5.40
C HIS A 202 -1.06 -8.99 -4.44
N ASP A 203 0.22 -8.72 -4.12
CA ASP A 203 0.64 -7.57 -3.31
C ASP A 203 0.14 -6.25 -3.92
N THR A 204 0.36 -6.07 -5.23
CA THR A 204 -0.13 -4.89 -5.97
C THR A 204 -1.66 -4.81 -5.96
N ALA A 205 -2.36 -5.94 -6.07
CA ALA A 205 -3.81 -5.97 -6.08
C ALA A 205 -4.42 -5.54 -4.74
N HIS A 206 -3.86 -5.98 -3.60
CA HIS A 206 -4.29 -5.49 -2.27
C HIS A 206 -4.16 -3.97 -2.16
N LYS A 207 -3.01 -3.41 -2.53
CA LYS A 207 -2.77 -1.97 -2.52
C LYS A 207 -3.72 -1.22 -3.45
N LEU A 208 -3.93 -1.75 -4.65
CA LEU A 208 -4.83 -1.15 -5.65
C LEU A 208 -6.28 -1.11 -5.17
N SER A 209 -6.79 -2.17 -4.53
CA SER A 209 -8.17 -2.21 -4.03
C SER A 209 -8.44 -1.10 -3.01
N ILE A 210 -7.47 -0.81 -2.15
CA ILE A 210 -7.53 0.27 -1.16
C ILE A 210 -7.54 1.64 -1.86
N LEU A 211 -6.60 1.86 -2.79
CA LEU A 211 -6.55 3.11 -3.55
C LEU A 211 -7.82 3.34 -4.39
N THR A 212 -8.40 2.28 -4.94
CA THR A 212 -9.65 2.36 -5.70
C THR A 212 -10.81 2.85 -4.84
N SER A 213 -10.95 2.28 -3.64
CA SER A 213 -11.98 2.71 -2.68
C SER A 213 -11.82 4.20 -2.34
N LEU A 214 -10.61 4.64 -2.06
CA LEU A 214 -10.30 6.02 -1.73
C LEU A 214 -10.54 6.97 -2.93
N ALA A 215 -10.14 6.56 -4.14
CA ALA A 215 -10.25 7.37 -5.35
C ALA A 215 -11.70 7.59 -5.79
N PHE A 216 -12.52 6.55 -5.73
CA PHE A 216 -13.86 6.55 -6.34
C PHE A 216 -14.99 6.45 -5.31
N SER A 217 -14.68 6.53 -4.02
CA SER A 217 -15.66 6.42 -2.94
C SER A 217 -16.54 5.17 -3.06
N SER A 218 -15.94 4.04 -3.43
CA SER A 218 -16.58 2.74 -3.54
C SER A 218 -16.18 1.84 -2.38
N GLN A 219 -16.97 0.82 -2.08
CA GLN A 219 -16.55 -0.25 -1.19
C GLN A 219 -15.28 -0.92 -1.73
N VAL A 220 -14.40 -1.37 -0.83
CA VAL A 220 -13.19 -2.12 -1.23
C VAL A 220 -13.61 -3.43 -1.90
N SER A 221 -13.02 -3.74 -3.05
CA SER A 221 -13.34 -4.95 -3.82
C SER A 221 -12.08 -5.54 -4.42
N PHE A 222 -11.46 -6.47 -3.69
CA PHE A 222 -10.24 -7.17 -4.11
C PHE A 222 -10.54 -8.27 -5.14
N ASP A 223 -11.57 -9.09 -4.91
CA ASP A 223 -11.87 -10.28 -5.71
C ASP A 223 -12.26 -9.97 -7.17
N THR A 224 -12.55 -8.72 -7.48
CA THR A 224 -12.96 -8.29 -8.83
C THR A 224 -11.80 -7.85 -9.70
N ILE A 225 -10.58 -7.75 -9.15
CA ILE A 225 -9.40 -7.29 -9.86
C ILE A 225 -8.97 -8.33 -10.89
N TYR A 226 -8.79 -7.89 -12.16
CA TYR A 226 -8.08 -8.71 -13.13
C TYR A 226 -6.60 -8.78 -12.76
N LEU A 227 -6.06 -9.99 -12.64
CA LEU A 227 -4.72 -10.22 -12.14
C LEU A 227 -3.89 -11.04 -13.14
N GLU A 228 -2.77 -10.46 -13.58
CA GLU A 228 -1.74 -11.11 -14.36
C GLU A 228 -0.37 -10.73 -13.82
N GLY A 229 0.43 -11.72 -13.40
CA GLY A 229 1.78 -11.52 -12.89
C GLY A 229 2.84 -11.43 -13.99
N ILE A 230 4.10 -11.34 -13.57
CA ILE A 230 5.26 -11.18 -14.48
C ILE A 230 5.93 -12.50 -14.88
N GLN A 231 5.48 -13.65 -14.35
CA GLN A 231 6.16 -14.94 -14.52
C GLN A 231 6.27 -15.40 -15.97
N LYS A 232 5.45 -14.85 -16.86
CA LYS A 232 5.42 -15.21 -18.27
C LYS A 232 6.12 -14.21 -19.17
N ILE A 233 6.66 -13.14 -18.62
CA ILE A 233 7.42 -12.14 -19.38
C ILE A 233 8.79 -12.70 -19.69
N THR A 234 9.13 -12.74 -20.99
CA THR A 234 10.40 -13.23 -21.47
C THR A 234 11.38 -12.10 -21.80
N LEU A 235 12.66 -12.42 -21.95
CA LEU A 235 13.64 -11.43 -22.40
C LEU A 235 13.34 -10.94 -23.83
N GLU A 236 12.76 -11.81 -24.67
CA GLU A 236 12.32 -11.47 -26.01
C GLU A 236 11.18 -10.45 -26.00
N ASP A 237 10.24 -10.56 -25.06
CA ASP A 237 9.16 -9.57 -24.86
C ASP A 237 9.73 -8.22 -24.49
N ILE A 238 10.72 -8.19 -23.56
CA ILE A 238 11.41 -6.95 -23.14
C ILE A 238 12.12 -6.30 -24.34
N LYS A 239 12.91 -7.07 -25.11
CA LYS A 239 13.60 -6.58 -26.31
C LYS A 239 12.67 -6.12 -27.42
N ALA A 240 11.51 -6.78 -27.56
CA ALA A 240 10.49 -6.37 -28.52
C ALA A 240 9.83 -5.04 -28.11
N ALA A 241 9.54 -4.86 -26.83
CA ALA A 241 9.00 -3.61 -26.31
C ALA A 241 9.98 -2.46 -26.50
N ASP A 242 11.25 -2.64 -26.18
CA ASP A 242 12.30 -1.63 -26.33
C ASP A 242 12.43 -1.16 -27.80
N LYS A 243 12.46 -2.09 -28.76
CA LYS A 243 12.49 -1.76 -30.21
C LYS A 243 11.29 -0.92 -30.66
N LEU A 244 10.17 -1.00 -29.94
CA LEU A 244 8.97 -0.22 -30.21
C LEU A 244 8.96 1.10 -29.45
N GLY A 245 9.98 1.40 -28.63
CA GLY A 245 10.06 2.60 -27.79
C GLY A 245 9.25 2.50 -26.49
N TYR A 246 9.05 1.29 -25.98
CA TYR A 246 8.31 1.02 -24.75
C TYR A 246 9.16 0.24 -23.75
N ARG A 247 8.80 0.37 -22.47
CA ARG A 247 9.30 -0.46 -21.38
C ARG A 247 8.18 -1.29 -20.77
N ILE A 248 8.47 -2.47 -20.25
CA ILE A 248 7.47 -3.31 -19.58
C ILE A 248 7.55 -3.06 -18.09
N LYS A 249 6.42 -2.69 -17.47
CA LYS A 249 6.26 -2.50 -16.02
C LYS A 249 5.04 -3.28 -15.52
N LEU A 250 5.10 -3.85 -14.30
CA LEU A 250 3.89 -4.37 -13.66
C LEU A 250 3.10 -3.18 -13.07
N LEU A 251 1.93 -2.91 -13.63
CA LEU A 251 1.09 -1.82 -13.18
C LEU A 251 -0.18 -2.31 -12.50
N GLY A 252 -0.49 -1.73 -11.33
CA GLY A 252 -1.84 -1.65 -10.81
C GLY A 252 -2.54 -0.47 -11.45
N VAL A 253 -3.73 -0.67 -12.01
CA VAL A 253 -4.51 0.38 -12.67
C VAL A 253 -5.94 0.33 -12.20
N ALA A 254 -6.48 1.45 -11.72
CA ALA A 254 -7.88 1.64 -11.41
C ALA A 254 -8.40 2.90 -12.12
N GLN A 255 -9.54 2.80 -12.78
CA GLN A 255 -10.16 3.95 -13.46
C GLN A 255 -11.68 3.88 -13.41
N ILE A 256 -12.30 5.06 -13.35
CA ILE A 256 -13.75 5.20 -13.49
C ILE A 256 -14.11 5.27 -14.96
N THR A 257 -15.16 4.56 -15.35
CA THR A 257 -15.72 4.55 -16.72
C THR A 257 -17.22 4.79 -16.66
N ASP A 258 -17.86 5.03 -17.79
CA ASP A 258 -19.32 5.19 -17.88
C ASP A 258 -20.09 3.96 -17.40
N SER A 259 -19.48 2.77 -17.47
CA SER A 259 -20.10 1.49 -17.08
C SER A 259 -19.81 1.09 -15.63
N GLY A 260 -18.83 1.72 -14.96
CA GLY A 260 -18.41 1.40 -13.60
C GLY A 260 -16.91 1.60 -13.37
N ILE A 261 -16.36 0.89 -12.42
CA ILE A 261 -14.94 0.95 -12.05
C ILE A 261 -14.19 -0.24 -12.65
N GLU A 262 -13.09 0.02 -13.29
CA GLU A 262 -12.16 -1.00 -13.81
C GLU A 262 -10.94 -1.07 -12.88
N GLN A 263 -10.58 -2.29 -12.47
CA GLN A 263 -9.37 -2.57 -11.70
C GLN A 263 -8.60 -3.71 -12.34
N ARG A 264 -7.29 -3.54 -12.52
CA ARG A 264 -6.41 -4.59 -13.05
C ARG A 264 -4.98 -4.43 -12.58
N VAL A 265 -4.31 -5.56 -12.45
CA VAL A 265 -2.85 -5.66 -12.25
C VAL A 265 -2.32 -6.52 -13.37
N HIS A 266 -1.43 -5.97 -14.18
CA HIS A 266 -0.86 -6.70 -15.31
C HIS A 266 0.44 -6.07 -15.80
N PRO A 267 1.33 -6.84 -16.46
CA PRO A 267 2.44 -6.28 -17.22
C PRO A 267 1.91 -5.35 -18.32
N ALA A 268 2.44 -4.15 -18.37
CA ALA A 268 2.00 -3.13 -19.32
C ALA A 268 3.21 -2.54 -20.06
N MET A 269 3.05 -2.34 -21.36
CA MET A 269 3.98 -1.54 -22.15
C MET A 269 3.72 -0.07 -21.91
N VAL A 270 4.71 0.66 -21.39
CA VAL A 270 4.63 2.11 -21.14
C VAL A 270 5.61 2.82 -22.08
N PRO A 271 5.26 3.97 -22.67
CA PRO A 271 6.20 4.73 -23.51
C PRO A 271 7.50 4.99 -22.74
N ALA A 272 8.64 4.67 -23.32
CA ALA A 272 9.94 4.80 -22.67
C ALA A 272 10.22 6.25 -22.18
N THR A 273 9.60 7.24 -22.81
CA THR A 273 9.72 8.68 -22.43
C THR A 273 8.79 9.09 -21.27
N SER A 274 7.88 8.22 -20.83
CA SER A 274 6.94 8.54 -19.75
C SER A 274 7.64 8.51 -18.37
N ALA A 275 7.18 9.33 -17.43
CA ALA A 275 7.75 9.40 -16.09
C ALA A 275 7.70 8.05 -15.36
N ILE A 276 6.63 7.26 -15.52
CA ILE A 276 6.49 5.95 -14.89
C ILE A 276 7.49 4.92 -15.44
N ALA A 277 7.89 5.05 -16.71
CA ALA A 277 8.88 4.19 -17.33
C ALA A 277 10.29 4.36 -16.72
N GLN A 278 10.58 5.54 -16.18
CA GLN A 278 11.88 5.87 -15.57
C GLN A 278 12.02 5.39 -14.13
N ILE A 279 11.01 4.72 -13.59
CA ILE A 279 11.06 4.17 -12.23
C ILE A 279 11.71 2.80 -12.27
N ASP A 280 12.93 2.69 -11.77
CA ASP A 280 13.77 1.50 -11.84
C ASP A 280 14.03 0.87 -10.47
N GLY A 281 14.57 -0.36 -10.49
CA GLY A 281 14.95 -1.12 -9.32
C GLY A 281 13.78 -1.40 -8.40
N VAL A 282 13.96 -1.25 -7.08
CA VAL A 282 12.93 -1.50 -6.07
C VAL A 282 12.02 -0.32 -5.81
N THR A 283 12.19 0.79 -6.54
CA THR A 283 11.42 2.02 -6.37
C THR A 283 9.96 1.81 -6.79
N ASN A 284 9.04 2.31 -5.97
CA ASN A 284 7.62 2.36 -6.28
C ASN A 284 7.22 3.77 -6.77
N ALA A 285 6.14 3.83 -7.52
CA ALA A 285 5.52 5.10 -7.92
C ALA A 285 4.02 4.93 -8.09
N VAL A 286 3.27 5.93 -7.65
CA VAL A 286 1.81 5.99 -7.85
C VAL A 286 1.48 7.30 -8.54
N THR A 287 0.71 7.20 -9.61
CA THR A 287 0.21 8.34 -10.39
C THR A 287 -1.29 8.46 -10.18
N VAL A 288 -1.75 9.67 -9.91
CA VAL A 288 -3.17 10.02 -9.78
C VAL A 288 -3.52 11.04 -10.86
N GLU A 289 -4.52 10.73 -11.67
CA GLU A 289 -5.06 11.62 -12.69
C GLU A 289 -6.38 12.24 -12.22
N THR A 290 -6.45 13.56 -12.27
CA THR A 290 -7.59 14.33 -11.78
C THR A 290 -8.16 15.24 -12.86
N ASP A 291 -9.31 15.83 -12.57
CA ASP A 291 -9.98 16.78 -13.48
C ASP A 291 -9.36 18.18 -13.47
N LEU A 292 -8.90 18.67 -12.31
CA LEU A 292 -8.41 20.03 -12.16
C LEU A 292 -6.88 20.14 -12.21
N LEU A 293 -6.18 19.26 -11.47
CA LEU A 293 -4.72 19.30 -11.36
C LEU A 293 -4.03 18.59 -12.54
N GLY A 294 -4.75 17.73 -13.27
CA GLY A 294 -4.14 16.84 -14.26
C GLY A 294 -3.49 15.63 -13.58
N SER A 295 -2.25 15.32 -13.95
CA SER A 295 -1.53 14.13 -13.45
C SER A 295 -0.49 14.53 -12.41
N ILE A 296 -0.50 13.85 -11.26
CA ILE A 296 0.53 13.94 -10.22
C ILE A 296 1.12 12.55 -9.98
N MET A 297 2.42 12.45 -9.86
CA MET A 297 3.13 11.20 -9.53
C MET A 297 3.97 11.38 -8.28
N LEU A 298 3.83 10.43 -7.34
CA LEU A 298 4.71 10.31 -6.18
C LEU A 298 5.54 9.04 -6.33
N SER A 299 6.84 9.14 -6.05
CA SER A 299 7.76 8.01 -6.12
C SER A 299 8.67 7.96 -4.90
N GLY A 300 9.09 6.77 -4.53
CA GLY A 300 9.96 6.56 -3.38
C GLY A 300 10.06 5.08 -2.98
N PRO A 301 10.63 4.79 -1.81
CA PRO A 301 10.73 3.44 -1.28
C PRO A 301 9.34 2.90 -0.92
N GLY A 302 8.91 1.86 -1.65
CA GLY A 302 7.60 1.21 -1.47
C GLY A 302 7.55 0.18 -0.34
N ALA A 303 8.69 -0.15 0.25
CA ALA A 303 8.86 -1.11 1.35
C ALA A 303 10.14 -0.78 2.14
N GLY A 304 10.37 -1.54 3.21
CA GLY A 304 11.54 -1.38 4.07
C GLY A 304 11.18 -0.84 5.45
N GLY A 305 12.00 -1.18 6.45
CA GLY A 305 11.76 -0.86 7.86
C GLY A 305 11.53 0.62 8.09
N ASP A 306 12.52 1.44 7.76
CA ASP A 306 12.50 2.88 8.01
C ASP A 306 11.45 3.62 7.20
N ALA A 307 11.28 3.26 5.91
CA ALA A 307 10.31 3.89 5.04
C ALA A 307 8.87 3.65 5.52
N THR A 308 8.54 2.39 5.81
CA THR A 308 7.21 2.01 6.32
C THR A 308 6.97 2.59 7.71
N ALA A 309 7.96 2.53 8.60
CA ALA A 309 7.86 3.10 9.94
C ALA A 309 7.72 4.64 9.91
N SER A 310 8.31 5.32 8.92
CA SER A 310 8.12 6.77 8.72
C SER A 310 6.67 7.12 8.42
N ALA A 311 5.99 6.33 7.58
CA ALA A 311 4.57 6.52 7.29
C ALA A 311 3.70 6.26 8.53
N VAL A 312 3.98 5.16 9.28
CA VAL A 312 3.32 4.88 10.58
C VAL A 312 3.51 6.03 11.56
N ALA A 313 4.73 6.56 11.67
CA ALA A 313 5.03 7.69 12.55
C ALA A 313 4.27 8.96 12.15
N GLY A 314 4.10 9.19 10.86
CA GLY A 314 3.26 10.27 10.33
C GLY A 314 1.79 10.14 10.74
N ASP A 315 1.23 8.93 10.67
CA ASP A 315 -0.15 8.64 11.09
C ASP A 315 -0.33 8.80 12.61
N ILE A 316 0.64 8.34 13.40
CA ILE A 316 0.66 8.56 14.86
C ILE A 316 0.67 10.06 15.17
N ALA A 317 1.50 10.84 14.48
CA ALA A 317 1.59 12.27 14.70
C ALA A 317 0.30 13.01 14.38
N ASP A 318 -0.43 12.60 13.33
CA ASP A 318 -1.73 13.20 12.99
C ASP A 318 -2.77 12.93 14.08
N ILE A 319 -2.88 11.68 14.55
CA ILE A 319 -3.80 11.31 15.63
C ILE A 319 -3.44 12.07 16.91
N ALA A 320 -2.15 12.16 17.25
CA ALA A 320 -1.68 12.89 18.43
C ALA A 320 -1.97 14.41 18.37
N ARG A 321 -2.06 14.97 17.17
CA ARG A 321 -2.48 16.37 16.92
C ARG A 321 -3.99 16.56 16.85
N GLY A 322 -4.78 15.50 17.02
CA GLY A 322 -6.22 15.54 16.92
C GLY A 322 -6.78 15.62 15.50
N ILE A 323 -5.97 15.27 14.48
CA ILE A 323 -6.43 15.20 13.09
C ILE A 323 -7.20 13.89 12.91
N ALA A 324 -8.51 14.01 12.72
CA ALA A 324 -9.40 12.89 12.47
C ALA A 324 -10.13 13.10 11.13
N LEU A 325 -10.00 12.14 10.25
CA LEU A 325 -10.63 12.13 8.93
C LEU A 325 -11.31 10.79 8.69
N PRO A 326 -12.38 10.75 7.88
CA PRO A 326 -12.99 9.48 7.47
C PRO A 326 -11.94 8.56 6.83
N VAL A 327 -12.00 7.28 7.14
CA VAL A 327 -10.98 6.28 6.76
C VAL A 327 -10.70 6.27 5.26
N PHE A 328 -11.76 6.29 4.44
CA PHE A 328 -11.69 6.33 2.97
C PHE A 328 -12.02 7.72 2.38
N GLY A 329 -11.70 8.81 3.10
CA GLY A 329 -11.95 10.18 2.67
C GLY A 329 -13.41 10.62 2.71
N LYS A 330 -14.34 9.68 2.90
CA LYS A 330 -15.77 9.89 3.13
C LYS A 330 -16.26 8.90 4.20
N PRO A 331 -17.38 9.21 4.88
CA PRO A 331 -17.97 8.27 5.83
C PRO A 331 -18.21 6.90 5.18
N ALA A 332 -17.89 5.82 5.90
CA ALA A 332 -18.01 4.45 5.39
C ALA A 332 -19.43 4.14 4.88
N SER A 333 -20.45 4.66 5.58
CA SER A 333 -21.86 4.54 5.17
C SER A 333 -22.21 5.22 3.84
N SER A 334 -21.36 6.11 3.33
CA SER A 334 -21.54 6.81 2.05
C SER A 334 -20.79 6.14 0.88
N LEU A 335 -19.99 5.12 1.16
CA LEU A 335 -19.27 4.37 0.11
C LEU A 335 -20.29 3.62 -0.75
N GLN A 336 -20.19 3.83 -2.06
CA GLN A 336 -21.07 3.17 -3.01
C GLN A 336 -20.70 1.69 -3.17
N PRO A 337 -21.65 0.78 -3.39
CA PRO A 337 -21.32 -0.58 -3.78
C PRO A 337 -20.40 -0.58 -4.99
N TYR A 338 -19.36 -1.43 -4.96
CA TYR A 338 -18.45 -1.54 -6.09
C TYR A 338 -19.21 -2.03 -7.33
N LYS A 339 -19.21 -1.21 -8.39
CA LYS A 339 -19.78 -1.56 -9.68
C LYS A 339 -18.68 -1.85 -10.67
N ARG A 340 -18.45 -3.13 -10.98
CA ARG A 340 -17.44 -3.54 -11.96
C ARG A 340 -17.81 -3.04 -13.35
N ALA A 341 -16.89 -2.35 -14.01
CA ALA A 341 -17.02 -2.01 -15.42
C ALA A 341 -16.98 -3.29 -16.28
N GLY A 342 -17.75 -3.32 -17.36
CA GLY A 342 -17.57 -4.33 -18.38
C GLY A 342 -16.20 -4.17 -19.01
N MET A 343 -15.36 -5.22 -19.00
CA MET A 343 -14.05 -5.18 -19.65
C MET A 343 -14.22 -4.93 -21.15
N ARG A 344 -13.98 -3.70 -21.59
CA ARG A 344 -13.83 -3.39 -23.00
C ARG A 344 -12.37 -3.69 -23.38
N ARG A 345 -12.18 -4.72 -24.21
CA ARG A 345 -10.84 -5.20 -24.62
C ARG A 345 -9.94 -4.14 -25.28
N HIS A 346 -10.47 -2.97 -25.64
CA HIS A 346 -9.76 -1.97 -26.45
C HIS A 346 -9.66 -0.54 -25.87
N GLU A 347 -10.45 -0.14 -24.89
CA GLU A 347 -10.40 1.22 -24.36
C GLU A 347 -9.46 1.42 -23.17
N GLY A 348 -9.12 0.39 -22.44
CA GLY A 348 -8.23 0.47 -21.27
C GLY A 348 -6.75 0.66 -21.60
N CYS A 349 -6.36 0.50 -22.88
CA CYS A 349 -4.97 0.60 -23.32
C CYS A 349 -4.59 1.98 -23.89
N LEU A 350 -5.51 2.92 -23.97
CA LEU A 350 -5.37 4.05 -24.89
C LEU A 350 -4.64 5.27 -24.36
N LEU A 351 -4.27 5.36 -23.08
CA LEU A 351 -3.64 6.59 -22.62
C LEU A 351 -2.16 6.46 -22.20
N TYR A 352 -1.72 5.28 -21.72
CA TYR A 352 -0.32 5.10 -21.32
C TYR A 352 0.18 3.64 -21.42
N THR A 353 -0.70 2.68 -21.75
CA THR A 353 -0.31 1.28 -21.88
C THR A 353 -0.69 0.80 -23.27
N SER A 354 0.27 0.44 -24.09
CA SER A 354 0.02 -0.37 -25.29
C SER A 354 -0.47 -1.76 -24.85
N PRO A 355 -1.21 -2.47 -25.70
CA PRO A 355 -1.51 -3.87 -25.44
C PRO A 355 -0.25 -4.66 -25.15
N SER A 356 -0.36 -5.69 -24.32
CA SER A 356 0.73 -6.63 -24.07
C SER A 356 1.32 -7.10 -25.42
N PRO A 357 2.64 -7.36 -25.51
CA PRO A 357 3.23 -7.94 -26.72
C PRO A 357 2.49 -9.18 -27.26
N ARG A 358 1.80 -9.92 -26.38
CA ARG A 358 0.93 -11.04 -26.75
C ARG A 358 -0.36 -10.63 -27.44
N ASP A 359 -0.92 -9.49 -27.08
CA ASP A 359 -2.14 -8.99 -27.71
C ASP A 359 -1.87 -8.52 -29.15
N LEU A 360 -0.64 -8.06 -29.43
CA LEU A 360 -0.21 -7.70 -30.78
C LEU A 360 -0.10 -8.89 -31.72
N SER A 361 0.17 -10.11 -31.20
CA SER A 361 0.24 -11.34 -32.01
C SER A 361 -1.11 -11.89 -32.45
N THR A 362 -2.21 -11.41 -31.83
CA THR A 362 -3.58 -11.88 -32.11
C THR A 362 -4.43 -10.90 -32.91
N SER A 363 -3.97 -9.65 -33.09
CA SER A 363 -4.66 -8.68 -33.95
C SER A 363 -4.40 -8.99 -35.43
N ARG A 364 -5.21 -9.85 -36.06
CA ARG A 364 -5.28 -9.92 -37.51
C ARG A 364 -5.70 -8.54 -38.03
N MET A 365 -4.90 -7.95 -38.89
CA MET A 365 -5.34 -6.81 -39.69
C MET A 365 -6.66 -7.15 -40.39
N PRO A 366 -7.66 -6.28 -40.40
CA PRO A 366 -8.80 -6.49 -41.27
C PRO A 366 -8.30 -6.53 -42.72
N SER A 367 -8.59 -7.63 -43.40
CA SER A 367 -8.37 -7.71 -44.84
C SER A 367 -9.18 -6.61 -45.51
N SER A 368 -8.50 -5.73 -46.19
CA SER A 368 -9.13 -4.76 -47.11
C SER A 368 -9.92 -5.52 -48.17
N ALA A 369 -11.21 -5.28 -48.20
CA ALA A 369 -12.08 -5.49 -49.35
C ALA A 369 -12.76 -4.15 -49.66
#